data_96e6cfa9b180fd0a68f99f9f268d75d8
#
_entry.id   96e6cfa9b180fd0a68f99f9f268d75d8
#
_cell.length_a   1.000
_cell.length_b   1.000
_cell.length_c   1.000
_cell.angle_alpha   90.00
_cell.angle_beta   90.00
_cell.angle_gamma   90.00
#
_symmetry.space_group_name_H-M   'P 1'
#
loop_
_entity.id
_entity.type
_entity.pdbx_description
1 polymer ?
#
loop_
_entity_poly.entity_id
_entity_poly.type
_entity_poly.pdbx_seq_one_letter_code
_entity_poly.pdbx_strand_id
1 'polypeptide(L)'
;AQRQADCHEAARTLGIRDLHDATMKNLGAAESRMSSNAFRRARHVVGEIARTVAAADAISRADWPAFGSLMYESHASLRDDFQVSCPELDLLVDSAAGLGAEQGVFGSRMTGGGFGGCTVSLVRTEAADSIASSIAQSYSRQTGIEPTFFVTRPAGGARILPIERL
;
A
#
# COMPACT_ATOMS: atom_id res chain seq x y z
N ALA A 1 9.87 6.34 -15.20
CA ALA A 1 10.66 7.56 -15.53
C ALA A 1 10.05 8.84 -14.94
N GLN A 2 8.77 9.21 -15.25
CA GLN A 2 8.20 10.51 -14.84
C GLN A 2 8.12 10.68 -13.32
N ARG A 3 7.60 9.70 -12.55
CA ARG A 3 7.47 9.78 -11.10
C ARG A 3 8.81 9.97 -10.39
N GLN A 4 9.86 9.35 -10.91
CA GLN A 4 11.21 9.55 -10.39
C GLN A 4 11.70 10.98 -10.65
N ALA A 5 11.44 11.53 -11.84
CA ALA A 5 11.77 12.92 -12.16
C ALA A 5 11.04 13.91 -11.23
N ASP A 6 9.75 13.67 -10.97
CA ASP A 6 8.94 14.48 -10.05
C ASP A 6 9.50 14.43 -8.61
N CYS A 7 9.92 13.25 -8.13
CA CYS A 7 10.57 13.12 -6.81
C CYS A 7 11.92 13.84 -6.76
N HIS A 8 12.72 13.80 -7.83
CA HIS A 8 13.98 14.54 -7.92
C HIS A 8 13.75 16.05 -7.96
N GLU A 9 12.69 16.52 -8.63
CA GLU A 9 12.30 17.95 -8.60
C GLU A 9 12.03 18.37 -7.15
N ALA A 10 11.22 17.61 -6.42
CA ALA A 10 10.90 17.92 -5.03
C ALA A 10 12.15 17.93 -4.14
N ALA A 11 13.03 16.94 -4.25
CA ALA A 11 14.26 16.87 -3.47
C ALA A 11 15.17 18.08 -3.74
N ARG A 12 15.34 18.49 -5.00
CA ARG A 12 16.09 19.69 -5.37
C ARG A 12 15.46 20.97 -4.79
N THR A 13 14.13 21.08 -4.84
CA THR A 13 13.41 22.23 -4.30
C THR A 13 13.56 22.36 -2.79
N LEU A 14 13.66 21.21 -2.10
CA LEU A 14 13.90 21.15 -0.66
C LEU A 14 15.38 21.34 -0.29
N GLY A 15 16.31 21.28 -1.26
CA GLY A 15 17.75 21.34 -1.02
C GLY A 15 18.32 20.10 -0.32
N ILE A 16 17.70 18.95 -0.53
CA ILE A 16 18.09 17.65 0.05
C ILE A 16 18.53 16.68 -1.04
N ARG A 17 19.27 15.66 -0.63
CA ARG A 17 19.78 14.63 -1.54
C ARG A 17 18.65 13.71 -2.03
N ASP A 18 17.83 13.23 -1.10
CA ASP A 18 16.70 12.37 -1.38
C ASP A 18 15.54 12.64 -0.39
N LEU A 19 14.34 12.13 -0.72
CA LEU A 19 13.14 12.37 0.07
C LEU A 19 13.10 11.66 1.41
N HIS A 20 14.07 10.80 1.70
CA HIS A 20 14.21 10.19 3.02
C HIS A 20 14.52 11.24 4.11
N ASP A 21 15.21 12.32 3.73
CA ASP A 21 15.54 13.43 4.64
C ASP A 21 14.43 14.48 4.74
N ALA A 22 13.32 14.30 4.00
CA ALA A 22 12.19 15.20 4.03
C ALA A 22 11.23 14.91 5.19
N THR A 23 10.52 15.94 5.63
CA THR A 23 9.39 15.84 6.55
C THR A 23 8.14 16.43 5.89
N MET A 24 6.94 16.00 6.34
CA MET A 24 5.69 16.59 5.85
C MET A 24 5.64 18.11 6.11
N LYS A 25 6.27 18.58 7.17
CA LYS A 25 6.35 20.01 7.53
C LYS A 25 7.16 20.80 6.50
N ASN A 26 8.40 20.36 6.19
CA ASN A 26 9.23 21.09 5.24
C ASN A 26 8.72 20.94 3.80
N LEU A 27 8.12 19.81 3.46
CA LEU A 27 7.46 19.61 2.18
C LEU A 27 6.28 20.58 1.99
N GLY A 28 5.38 20.70 2.99
CA GLY A 28 4.25 21.61 2.94
C GLY A 28 4.70 23.08 2.82
N ALA A 29 5.75 23.48 3.54
CA ALA A 29 6.32 24.83 3.43
C ALA A 29 6.92 25.15 2.05
N ALA A 30 7.22 24.12 1.25
CA ALA A 30 7.81 24.24 -0.08
C ALA A 30 6.81 24.03 -1.23
N GLU A 31 5.54 23.73 -0.94
CA GLU A 31 4.52 23.37 -1.94
C GLU A 31 4.44 24.33 -3.11
N SER A 32 4.40 25.63 -2.84
CA SER A 32 4.30 26.68 -3.88
C SER A 32 5.55 26.85 -4.75
N ARG A 33 6.65 26.17 -4.41
CA ARG A 33 7.95 26.29 -5.10
C ARG A 33 8.23 25.13 -6.05
N MET A 34 7.32 24.17 -6.17
CA MET A 34 7.45 22.99 -7.04
C MET A 34 6.16 22.74 -7.81
N SER A 35 6.22 21.87 -8.83
CA SER A 35 5.03 21.49 -9.55
C SER A 35 4.07 20.67 -8.65
N SER A 36 2.77 20.73 -8.93
CA SER A 36 1.76 19.95 -8.19
C SER A 36 2.03 18.45 -8.27
N ASN A 37 2.62 17.98 -9.37
CA ASN A 37 3.01 16.58 -9.50
C ASN A 37 4.17 16.25 -8.57
N ALA A 38 5.24 17.05 -8.57
CA ALA A 38 6.38 16.85 -7.69
C ALA A 38 5.95 16.86 -6.20
N PHE A 39 5.09 17.81 -5.82
CA PHE A 39 4.54 17.87 -4.47
C PHE A 39 3.78 16.60 -4.09
N ARG A 40 2.83 16.14 -4.92
CA ARG A 40 2.05 14.92 -4.65
C ARG A 40 2.94 13.67 -4.56
N ARG A 41 3.89 13.49 -5.49
CA ARG A 41 4.81 12.34 -5.46
C ARG A 41 5.68 12.36 -4.21
N ALA A 42 6.21 13.54 -3.84
CA ALA A 42 6.99 13.69 -2.61
C ALA A 42 6.14 13.44 -1.36
N ARG A 43 4.88 13.91 -1.32
CA ARG A 43 3.94 13.65 -0.23
C ARG A 43 3.69 12.16 -0.05
N HIS A 44 3.52 11.43 -1.15
CA HIS A 44 3.43 9.98 -1.10
C HIS A 44 4.68 9.35 -0.49
N VAL A 45 5.87 9.65 -1.02
CA VAL A 45 7.12 9.02 -0.55
C VAL A 45 7.37 9.33 0.93
N VAL A 46 7.27 10.59 1.35
CA VAL A 46 7.48 11.00 2.75
C VAL A 46 6.42 10.35 3.66
N GLY A 47 5.16 10.29 3.19
CA GLY A 47 4.08 9.64 3.92
C GLY A 47 4.30 8.13 4.07
N GLU A 48 4.75 7.43 3.01
CA GLU A 48 5.03 5.98 3.07
C GLU A 48 6.18 5.65 4.03
N ILE A 49 7.21 6.49 4.10
CA ILE A 49 8.29 6.30 5.08
C ILE A 49 7.71 6.33 6.51
N ALA A 50 6.88 7.32 6.83
CA ALA A 50 6.25 7.43 8.14
C ALA A 50 5.28 6.26 8.40
N ARG A 51 4.45 5.88 7.41
CA ARG A 51 3.53 4.75 7.52
C ARG A 51 4.24 3.43 7.74
N THR A 52 5.40 3.22 7.11
CA THR A 52 6.19 1.99 7.30
C THR A 52 6.67 1.86 8.75
N VAL A 53 7.13 2.94 9.35
CA VAL A 53 7.54 2.96 10.77
C VAL A 53 6.34 2.68 11.69
N ALA A 54 5.21 3.36 11.44
CA ALA A 54 3.99 3.15 12.21
C ALA A 54 3.44 1.72 12.05
N ALA A 55 3.54 1.15 10.85
CA ALA A 55 3.12 -0.22 10.57
C ALA A 55 3.98 -1.25 11.35
N ALA A 56 5.30 -1.06 11.39
CA ALA A 56 6.19 -1.92 12.18
C ALA A 56 5.85 -1.87 13.68
N ASP A 57 5.52 -0.70 14.21
CA ASP A 57 5.08 -0.53 15.59
C ASP A 57 3.72 -1.19 15.85
N ALA A 58 2.74 -1.01 14.97
CA ALA A 58 1.43 -1.67 15.07
C ALA A 58 1.56 -3.21 15.06
N ILE A 59 2.39 -3.76 14.17
CA ILE A 59 2.68 -5.20 14.12
C ILE A 59 3.31 -5.68 15.42
N SER A 60 4.28 -4.93 15.99
CA SER A 60 4.96 -5.31 17.23
C SER A 60 4.03 -5.40 18.41
N ARG A 61 2.93 -4.65 18.40
CA ARG A 61 1.87 -4.66 19.41
C ARG A 61 0.70 -5.58 19.06
N ALA A 62 0.76 -6.29 17.94
CA ALA A 62 -0.35 -7.06 17.38
C ALA A 62 -1.64 -6.22 17.20
N ASP A 63 -1.50 -4.93 16.90
CA ASP A 63 -2.59 -4.00 16.65
C ASP A 63 -3.01 -4.08 15.17
N TRP A 64 -3.74 -5.14 14.85
CA TRP A 64 -4.16 -5.43 13.47
C TRP A 64 -5.10 -4.37 12.88
N PRO A 65 -6.04 -3.77 13.66
CA PRO A 65 -6.84 -2.65 13.17
C PRO A 65 -6.00 -1.44 12.78
N ALA A 66 -5.03 -1.03 13.60
CA ALA A 66 -4.15 0.09 13.28
C ALA A 66 -3.29 -0.24 12.04
N PHE A 67 -2.73 -1.44 11.95
CA PHE A 67 -1.97 -1.86 10.77
C PHE A 67 -2.84 -1.86 9.50
N GLY A 68 -4.08 -2.35 9.60
CA GLY A 68 -5.03 -2.34 8.49
C GLY A 68 -5.41 -0.94 8.01
N SER A 69 -5.61 0.01 8.94
CA SER A 69 -5.84 1.43 8.60
C SER A 69 -4.68 2.01 7.79
N LEU A 70 -3.43 1.75 8.21
CA LEU A 70 -2.24 2.18 7.47
C LEU A 70 -2.15 1.57 6.06
N MET A 71 -2.66 0.35 5.85
CA MET A 71 -2.75 -0.26 4.52
C MET A 71 -3.72 0.52 3.63
N TYR A 72 -4.91 0.89 4.12
CA TYR A 72 -5.87 1.70 3.37
C TYR A 72 -5.32 3.10 3.06
N GLU A 73 -4.68 3.76 4.03
CA GLU A 73 -4.03 5.06 3.82
C GLU A 73 -2.93 4.98 2.75
N SER A 74 -2.14 3.91 2.76
CA SER A 74 -1.12 3.66 1.75
C SER A 74 -1.75 3.49 0.36
N HIS A 75 -2.86 2.73 0.25
CA HIS A 75 -3.57 2.58 -1.03
C HIS A 75 -4.13 3.91 -1.53
N ALA A 76 -4.78 4.70 -0.68
CA ALA A 76 -5.26 6.01 -1.04
C ALA A 76 -4.13 6.92 -1.56
N SER A 77 -2.98 6.91 -0.91
CA SER A 77 -1.81 7.68 -1.35
C SER A 77 -1.21 7.15 -2.67
N LEU A 78 -1.22 5.83 -2.90
CA LEU A 78 -0.82 5.24 -4.17
C LEU A 78 -1.76 5.63 -5.32
N ARG A 79 -3.06 5.70 -5.06
CA ARG A 79 -4.08 6.12 -6.02
C ARG A 79 -4.03 7.62 -6.29
N ASP A 80 -4.07 8.45 -5.24
CA ASP A 80 -4.33 9.89 -5.36
C ASP A 80 -3.05 10.71 -5.51
N ASP A 81 -1.98 10.34 -4.78
CA ASP A 81 -0.73 11.06 -4.77
C ASP A 81 0.29 10.50 -5.77
N PHE A 82 0.55 9.20 -5.72
CA PHE A 82 1.53 8.58 -6.62
C PHE A 82 0.93 8.24 -7.97
N GLN A 83 -0.39 8.04 -8.03
CA GLN A 83 -1.18 7.78 -9.23
C GLN A 83 -0.68 6.55 -10.00
N VAL A 84 -0.58 5.44 -9.31
CA VAL A 84 -0.17 4.15 -9.88
C VAL A 84 -1.27 3.09 -9.76
N SER A 85 -2.41 3.39 -9.12
CA SER A 85 -3.55 2.48 -9.09
C SER A 85 -4.32 2.48 -10.41
N CYS A 86 -5.28 1.58 -10.52
CA CYS A 86 -6.27 1.53 -11.59
C CYS A 86 -7.65 1.14 -11.01
N PRO A 87 -8.75 1.36 -11.76
CA PRO A 87 -10.10 1.09 -11.28
C PRO A 87 -10.30 -0.34 -10.75
N GLU A 88 -9.66 -1.32 -11.36
CA GLU A 88 -9.75 -2.73 -10.98
C GLU A 88 -9.11 -3.00 -9.62
N LEU A 89 -7.95 -2.38 -9.34
CA LEU A 89 -7.29 -2.48 -8.03
C LEU A 89 -8.07 -1.73 -6.96
N ASP A 90 -8.58 -0.54 -7.28
CA ASP A 90 -9.39 0.25 -6.37
C ASP A 90 -10.66 -0.52 -5.98
N LEU A 91 -11.33 -1.16 -6.95
CA LEU A 91 -12.52 -1.97 -6.69
C LEU A 91 -12.24 -3.16 -5.77
N LEU A 92 -11.09 -3.84 -5.91
CA LEU A 92 -10.70 -4.92 -5.01
C LEU A 92 -10.51 -4.41 -3.57
N VAL A 93 -9.84 -3.27 -3.42
CA VAL A 93 -9.62 -2.66 -2.09
C VAL A 93 -10.93 -2.16 -1.49
N ASP A 94 -11.78 -1.51 -2.27
CA ASP A 94 -13.09 -1.02 -1.83
C ASP A 94 -14.01 -2.19 -1.44
N SER A 95 -13.98 -3.30 -2.19
CA SER A 95 -14.73 -4.51 -1.84
C SER A 95 -14.26 -5.11 -0.51
N ALA A 96 -12.95 -5.13 -0.27
CA ALA A 96 -12.38 -5.57 1.00
C ALA A 96 -12.77 -4.63 2.15
N ALA A 97 -12.70 -3.32 1.93
CA ALA A 97 -13.10 -2.30 2.92
C ALA A 97 -14.58 -2.38 3.28
N GLY A 98 -15.44 -2.67 2.28
CA GLY A 98 -16.89 -2.85 2.48
C GLY A 98 -17.26 -4.02 3.38
N LEU A 99 -16.44 -5.06 3.45
CA LEU A 99 -16.62 -6.16 4.41
C LEU A 99 -16.24 -5.73 5.84
N GLY A 100 -15.14 -5.01 5.99
CA GLY A 100 -14.74 -4.41 7.26
C GLY A 100 -14.25 -5.40 8.32
N ALA A 101 -13.82 -4.86 9.46
CA ALA A 101 -13.22 -5.62 10.56
C ALA A 101 -14.20 -6.61 11.22
N GLU A 102 -15.49 -6.33 11.23
CA GLU A 102 -16.52 -7.22 11.79
C GLU A 102 -16.58 -8.54 11.02
N GLN A 103 -16.44 -8.48 9.69
CA GLN A 103 -16.37 -9.68 8.85
C GLN A 103 -14.95 -10.24 8.71
N GLY A 104 -13.95 -9.65 9.40
CA GLY A 104 -12.60 -10.15 9.49
C GLY A 104 -11.60 -9.51 8.54
N VAL A 105 -11.93 -8.41 7.85
CA VAL A 105 -10.98 -7.66 7.00
C VAL A 105 -10.44 -6.46 7.78
N PHE A 106 -9.14 -6.46 8.09
CA PHE A 106 -8.51 -5.35 8.79
C PHE A 106 -8.00 -4.27 7.84
N GLY A 107 -7.48 -4.63 6.67
CA GLY A 107 -6.95 -3.69 5.72
C GLY A 107 -6.68 -4.31 4.37
N SER A 108 -6.57 -3.46 3.34
CA SER A 108 -6.23 -3.87 1.98
C SER A 108 -5.49 -2.75 1.25
N ARG A 109 -4.61 -3.11 0.33
CA ARG A 109 -3.91 -2.16 -0.54
C ARG A 109 -3.42 -2.85 -1.82
N MET A 110 -3.20 -2.05 -2.86
CA MET A 110 -2.46 -2.55 -4.01
C MET A 110 -1.00 -2.89 -3.65
N THR A 111 -0.40 -3.80 -4.40
CA THR A 111 1.02 -4.16 -4.31
C THR A 111 1.64 -4.31 -5.70
N GLY A 112 2.97 -4.21 -5.79
CA GLY A 112 3.70 -4.22 -7.05
C GLY A 112 3.87 -2.83 -7.68
N GLY A 113 4.14 -2.81 -8.98
CA GLY A 113 4.45 -1.58 -9.73
C GLY A 113 3.26 -0.68 -10.07
N GLY A 114 2.05 -1.17 -9.87
CA GLY A 114 0.83 -0.47 -10.23
C GLY A 114 0.39 -0.65 -11.69
N PHE A 115 -0.63 0.11 -12.10
CA PHE A 115 -1.28 0.05 -13.42
C PHE A 115 -1.93 -1.31 -13.74
N GLY A 116 -2.32 -2.04 -12.74
CA GLY A 116 -2.80 -3.41 -12.72
C GLY A 116 -1.98 -4.27 -11.76
N GLY A 117 -2.29 -5.56 -11.68
CA GLY A 117 -1.56 -6.51 -10.84
C GLY A 117 -2.37 -7.01 -9.65
N CYS A 118 -1.89 -6.83 -8.44
CA CYS A 118 -2.45 -7.47 -7.25
C CYS A 118 -2.79 -6.48 -6.15
N THR A 119 -3.70 -6.91 -5.28
CA THR A 119 -3.89 -6.34 -3.94
C THR A 119 -3.45 -7.35 -2.88
N VAL A 120 -3.13 -6.87 -1.70
CA VAL A 120 -2.90 -7.68 -0.51
C VAL A 120 -3.89 -7.23 0.56
N SER A 121 -4.57 -8.19 1.18
CA SER A 121 -5.52 -7.93 2.26
C SER A 121 -5.11 -8.65 3.54
N LEU A 122 -5.17 -7.95 4.66
CA LEU A 122 -5.00 -8.53 5.98
C LEU A 122 -6.36 -8.96 6.52
N VAL A 123 -6.50 -10.26 6.76
CA VAL A 123 -7.78 -10.84 7.16
C VAL A 123 -7.62 -11.82 8.34
N ARG A 124 -8.71 -12.08 9.05
CA ARG A 124 -8.76 -13.21 10.00
C ARG A 124 -8.60 -14.52 9.26
N THR A 125 -7.78 -15.40 9.79
CA THR A 125 -7.47 -16.68 9.15
C THR A 125 -8.73 -17.53 8.89
N GLU A 126 -9.62 -17.60 9.86
CA GLU A 126 -10.87 -18.38 9.78
C GLU A 126 -11.89 -17.81 8.79
N ALA A 127 -11.76 -16.55 8.39
CA ALA A 127 -12.66 -15.89 7.45
C ALA A 127 -12.07 -15.78 6.03
N ALA A 128 -10.83 -16.20 5.81
CA ALA A 128 -10.11 -15.96 4.56
C ALA A 128 -10.86 -16.45 3.32
N ASP A 129 -11.37 -17.69 3.34
CA ASP A 129 -12.06 -18.29 2.19
C ASP A 129 -13.40 -17.61 1.89
N SER A 130 -14.15 -17.25 2.93
CA SER A 130 -15.43 -16.55 2.77
C SER A 130 -15.23 -15.10 2.26
N ILE A 131 -14.18 -14.42 2.75
CA ILE A 131 -13.80 -13.08 2.28
C ILE A 131 -13.38 -13.15 0.81
N ALA A 132 -12.50 -14.10 0.44
CA ALA A 132 -12.05 -14.28 -0.94
C ALA A 132 -13.25 -14.53 -1.87
N SER A 133 -14.18 -15.40 -1.48
CA SER A 133 -15.40 -15.70 -2.26
C SER A 133 -16.28 -14.46 -2.43
N SER A 134 -16.47 -13.66 -1.38
CA SER A 134 -17.29 -12.45 -1.40
C SER A 134 -16.68 -11.38 -2.31
N ILE A 135 -15.37 -11.16 -2.21
CA ILE A 135 -14.64 -10.21 -3.07
C ILE A 135 -14.67 -10.68 -4.52
N ALA A 136 -14.40 -11.98 -4.79
CA ALA A 136 -14.47 -12.55 -6.13
C ALA A 136 -15.83 -12.29 -6.79
N GLN A 137 -16.91 -12.63 -6.08
CA GLN A 137 -18.26 -12.45 -6.60
C GLN A 137 -18.60 -10.98 -6.89
N SER A 138 -18.19 -10.07 -6.01
CA SER A 138 -18.41 -8.63 -6.22
C SER A 138 -17.62 -8.11 -7.40
N TYR A 139 -16.35 -8.48 -7.50
CA TYR A 139 -15.43 -8.06 -8.55
C TYR A 139 -15.87 -8.58 -9.93
N SER A 140 -16.15 -9.89 -10.05
CA SER A 140 -16.57 -10.51 -11.31
C SER A 140 -17.90 -9.95 -11.82
N ARG A 141 -18.83 -9.63 -10.93
CA ARG A 141 -20.10 -8.98 -11.33
C ARG A 141 -19.89 -7.58 -11.91
N GLN A 142 -18.90 -6.84 -11.43
CA GLN A 142 -18.68 -5.45 -11.84
C GLN A 142 -17.73 -5.33 -13.05
N THR A 143 -16.77 -6.26 -13.18
CA THR A 143 -15.73 -6.17 -14.21
C THR A 143 -15.86 -7.21 -15.31
N GLY A 144 -16.57 -8.30 -15.06
CA GLY A 144 -16.57 -9.49 -15.94
C GLY A 144 -15.28 -10.30 -15.87
N ILE A 145 -14.35 -9.96 -14.98
CA ILE A 145 -13.05 -10.62 -14.82
C ILE A 145 -13.07 -11.52 -13.59
N GLU A 146 -12.57 -12.74 -13.73
CA GLU A 146 -12.39 -13.66 -12.62
C GLU A 146 -11.04 -13.40 -11.92
N PRO A 147 -11.03 -12.95 -10.66
CA PRO A 147 -9.79 -12.73 -9.93
C PRO A 147 -9.23 -14.06 -9.39
N THR A 148 -7.92 -14.17 -9.30
CA THR A 148 -7.24 -15.30 -8.65
C THR A 148 -6.82 -14.91 -7.25
N PHE A 149 -7.09 -15.78 -6.26
CA PHE A 149 -6.73 -15.55 -4.86
C PHE A 149 -5.68 -16.55 -4.39
N PHE A 150 -4.79 -16.04 -3.55
CA PHE A 150 -3.79 -16.83 -2.84
C PHE A 150 -3.88 -16.51 -1.35
N VAL A 151 -4.16 -17.50 -0.53
CA VAL A 151 -4.08 -17.36 0.92
C VAL A 151 -2.65 -17.68 1.33
N THR A 152 -2.01 -16.73 2.02
CA THR A 152 -0.64 -16.90 2.53
C THR A 152 -0.56 -16.50 4.00
N ARG A 153 0.49 -16.91 4.68
CA ARG A 153 0.78 -16.54 6.07
C ARG A 153 2.19 -16.01 6.17
N PRO A 154 2.45 -15.05 7.09
CA PRO A 154 3.81 -14.65 7.40
C PRO A 154 4.66 -15.86 7.77
N ALA A 155 5.86 -15.91 7.23
CA ALA A 155 6.85 -16.96 7.49
C ALA A 155 8.13 -16.36 8.05
N GLY A 156 9.08 -17.21 8.45
CA GLY A 156 10.40 -16.77 8.87
C GLY A 156 11.08 -15.96 7.77
N GLY A 157 11.82 -14.92 8.15
CA GLY A 157 12.56 -14.08 7.21
C GLY A 157 13.67 -14.83 6.46
N ALA A 158 14.39 -14.12 5.61
CA ALA A 158 15.53 -14.66 4.89
C ALA A 158 16.56 -15.28 5.85
N ARG A 159 17.04 -16.49 5.53
CA ARG A 159 18.03 -17.22 6.35
C ARG A 159 19.01 -17.96 5.46
N ILE A 160 20.21 -18.15 5.97
CA ILE A 160 21.18 -19.03 5.34
C ILE A 160 20.75 -20.48 5.62
N LEU A 161 20.54 -21.24 4.56
CA LEU A 161 20.30 -22.68 4.71
C LEU A 161 21.66 -23.41 4.78
N PRO A 162 21.86 -24.34 5.75
CA PRO A 162 23.04 -25.19 5.74
C PRO A 162 22.97 -26.09 4.50
N ILE A 163 24.07 -26.09 3.71
CA ILE A 163 24.22 -27.04 2.63
C ILE A 163 24.61 -28.35 3.28
N GLU A 164 23.69 -29.29 3.42
CA GLU A 164 24.07 -30.67 3.73
C GLU A 164 24.82 -31.21 2.53
N ARG A 165 26.09 -31.55 2.74
CA ARG A 165 26.89 -32.29 1.71
C ARG A 165 26.21 -33.64 1.55
N LEU A 166 25.65 -33.89 0.36
CA LEU A 166 25.27 -35.24 -0.09
C LEU A 166 26.47 -36.13 -0.21
#